data_48221fbd7a3468484041665b907126aa
#
_entry.id   48221fbd7a3468484041665b907126aa
#
_cell.length_a   1.000
_cell.length_b   1.000
_cell.length_c   1.000
_cell.angle_alpha   90.00
_cell.angle_beta   90.00
_cell.angle_gamma   90.00
#
_symmetry.space_group_name_H-M   'P 1'
#
loop_
_entity.id
_entity.type
_entity.pdbx_description
1 polymer ?
#
loop_
_entity_poly.entity_id
_entity_poly.type
_entity_poly.pdbx_seq_one_letter_code
_entity_poly.pdbx_strand_id
1 'polypeptide(L)'
;MKLIKNIQIYAPENLGVKDVLISDSKIEKIDNHIELSYPIETIDGTGCILTPGLIDRHVHITGGGGEAGFISRARPIDVQEILDAGITTVIGLLGTDGYTRSTKELFAKAKELTQKGVHTYILTGSYAYPSNTLTSSVEDDIVFIDSILGVKLALSDHRSSHITEDELIHLASRIRTASLIAGKQANLTIHMGDEKQALELVFKAIEKADIPISLFQPTHCSRNPHLFEEAKRFTDMGGTIDITCDGNGKTLSYIQQIQNTEKVTISSDAQGSWSTYNEDGSVKEIGITPISNLKKEFIYLKNEFGYENALPFFTKNVANVLGFKRIGQVKEGFDCDLVIWKEDQIQKVITKK
;
A
#
# COMPACT_ATOMS: atom_id res chain seq x y z
N MET A 1 17.03 21.87 -8.63
CA MET A 1 17.73 20.78 -9.35
C MET A 1 18.74 20.12 -8.42
N LYS A 2 18.92 18.80 -8.56
CA LYS A 2 19.93 18.02 -7.81
C LYS A 2 20.57 17.00 -8.74
N LEU A 3 21.83 16.69 -8.55
CA LEU A 3 22.54 15.65 -9.28
C LEU A 3 23.05 14.60 -8.30
N ILE A 4 22.66 13.35 -8.49
CA ILE A 4 23.24 12.21 -7.76
C ILE A 4 24.27 11.58 -8.70
N LYS A 5 25.52 11.42 -8.24
CA LYS A 5 26.62 10.89 -9.04
C LYS A 5 27.06 9.51 -8.54
N ASN A 6 27.50 8.67 -9.47
CA ASN A 6 28.15 7.39 -9.20
C ASN A 6 27.34 6.45 -8.31
N ILE A 7 26.01 6.36 -8.51
CA ILE A 7 25.16 5.55 -7.66
C ILE A 7 24.70 4.27 -8.37
N GLN A 8 24.73 3.14 -7.67
CA GLN A 8 24.17 1.88 -8.16
C GLN A 8 22.64 1.98 -8.15
N ILE A 9 21.97 1.72 -9.28
CA ILE A 9 20.51 1.88 -9.40
C ILE A 9 19.80 0.53 -9.55
N TYR A 10 18.75 0.34 -8.73
CA TYR A 10 17.73 -0.69 -8.93
C TYR A 10 16.35 -0.02 -9.14
N ALA A 11 15.73 -0.24 -10.30
CA ALA A 11 14.63 0.58 -10.82
C ALA A 11 13.20 -0.05 -10.94
N PRO A 12 12.81 -1.30 -10.63
CA PRO A 12 13.47 -2.38 -9.88
C PRO A 12 14.64 -3.08 -10.60
N GLU A 13 14.68 -3.08 -11.90
CA GLU A 13 15.73 -3.71 -12.71
C GLU A 13 17.10 -3.06 -12.39
N ASN A 14 18.18 -3.84 -12.46
CA ASN A 14 19.53 -3.35 -12.23
C ASN A 14 20.03 -2.51 -13.42
N LEU A 15 20.14 -1.21 -13.25
CA LEU A 15 20.64 -0.29 -14.28
C LEU A 15 22.15 -0.05 -14.22
N GLY A 16 22.85 -0.64 -13.25
CA GLY A 16 24.27 -0.39 -12.99
C GLY A 16 24.53 0.95 -12.31
N VAL A 17 25.79 1.35 -12.30
CA VAL A 17 26.22 2.63 -11.71
C VAL A 17 25.97 3.76 -12.71
N LYS A 18 25.23 4.78 -12.30
CA LYS A 18 24.79 5.91 -13.13
C LYS A 18 24.79 7.21 -12.34
N ASP A 19 24.68 8.32 -13.08
CA ASP A 19 24.29 9.63 -12.57
C ASP A 19 22.79 9.86 -12.78
N VAL A 20 22.13 10.55 -11.85
CA VAL A 20 20.70 10.88 -11.90
C VAL A 20 20.51 12.37 -11.69
N LEU A 21 19.95 13.05 -12.68
CA LEU A 21 19.56 14.45 -12.60
C LEU A 21 18.09 14.55 -12.19
N ILE A 22 17.82 15.33 -11.15
CA ILE A 22 16.48 15.61 -10.64
C ILE A 22 16.17 17.09 -10.86
N SER A 23 15.04 17.37 -11.51
CA SER A 23 14.50 18.73 -11.71
C SER A 23 13.00 18.72 -11.49
N ASP A 24 12.46 19.77 -10.88
CA ASP A 24 11.01 19.98 -10.67
C ASP A 24 10.30 18.75 -10.09
N SER A 25 10.93 18.12 -9.11
CA SER A 25 10.44 16.91 -8.45
C SER A 25 10.28 15.70 -9.39
N LYS A 26 11.03 15.66 -10.51
CA LYS A 26 11.06 14.55 -11.46
C LYS A 26 12.48 14.08 -11.71
N ILE A 27 12.60 12.84 -12.11
CA ILE A 27 13.82 12.28 -12.68
C ILE A 27 13.93 12.81 -14.11
N GLU A 28 14.83 13.75 -14.33
CA GLU A 28 15.02 14.41 -15.62
C GLU A 28 15.87 13.57 -16.56
N LYS A 29 16.97 13.01 -16.04
CA LYS A 29 17.93 12.23 -16.84
C LYS A 29 18.63 11.17 -16.00
N ILE A 30 18.87 10.00 -16.61
CA ILE A 30 19.71 8.92 -16.07
C ILE A 30 20.76 8.61 -17.13
N ASP A 31 22.04 8.76 -16.81
CA ASP A 31 23.13 8.50 -17.75
C ASP A 31 24.36 7.96 -17.03
N ASN A 32 25.31 7.40 -17.79
CA ASN A 32 26.60 6.94 -17.24
C ASN A 32 27.42 8.10 -16.63
N HIS A 33 27.29 9.29 -17.21
CA HIS A 33 27.95 10.50 -16.74
C HIS A 33 27.15 11.73 -17.14
N ILE A 34 26.88 12.61 -16.18
CA ILE A 34 26.16 13.87 -16.42
C ILE A 34 27.07 15.03 -16.03
N GLU A 35 27.40 15.89 -17.01
CA GLU A 35 28.06 17.17 -16.79
C GLU A 35 27.09 18.32 -16.99
N LEU A 36 27.18 19.31 -16.14
CA LEU A 36 26.38 20.53 -16.21
C LEU A 36 27.29 21.74 -16.28
N SER A 37 26.93 22.70 -17.09
CA SER A 37 27.72 23.96 -17.27
C SER A 37 27.60 24.96 -16.10
N TYR A 38 26.76 24.62 -15.11
CA TYR A 38 26.50 25.44 -13.92
C TYR A 38 26.45 24.59 -12.65
N PRO A 39 26.85 25.17 -11.48
CA PRO A 39 26.86 24.42 -10.22
C PRO A 39 25.41 24.15 -9.72
N ILE A 40 25.19 22.93 -9.23
CA ILE A 40 23.96 22.52 -8.55
C ILE A 40 24.30 21.70 -7.30
N GLU A 41 23.28 21.45 -6.46
CA GLU A 41 23.40 20.51 -5.34
C GLU A 41 23.79 19.14 -5.89
N THR A 42 24.96 18.63 -5.48
CA THR A 42 25.45 17.32 -5.91
C THR A 42 25.54 16.38 -4.71
N ILE A 43 25.06 15.16 -4.88
CA ILE A 43 25.15 14.08 -3.91
C ILE A 43 26.08 13.03 -4.48
N ASP A 44 27.16 12.71 -3.76
CA ASP A 44 28.03 11.58 -4.10
C ASP A 44 27.35 10.28 -3.65
N GLY A 45 27.01 9.43 -4.61
CA GLY A 45 26.37 8.14 -4.41
C GLY A 45 27.33 6.95 -4.39
N THR A 46 28.65 7.21 -4.39
CA THR A 46 29.67 6.15 -4.43
C THR A 46 29.50 5.17 -3.26
N GLY A 47 29.34 3.87 -3.60
CA GLY A 47 29.09 2.81 -2.62
C GLY A 47 27.68 2.79 -2.03
N CYS A 48 26.76 3.62 -2.58
CA CYS A 48 25.37 3.63 -2.21
C CYS A 48 24.49 3.00 -3.31
N ILE A 49 23.27 2.66 -2.94
CA ILE A 49 22.24 2.10 -3.81
C ILE A 49 21.05 3.07 -3.86
N LEU A 50 20.54 3.33 -5.06
CA LEU A 50 19.31 4.07 -5.31
C LEU A 50 18.19 3.13 -5.67
N THR A 51 17.06 3.28 -5.01
CA THR A 51 15.82 2.57 -5.33
C THR A 51 14.65 3.54 -5.47
N PRO A 52 13.52 3.13 -6.09
CA PRO A 52 12.27 3.83 -5.87
C PRO A 52 11.94 3.87 -4.37
N GLY A 53 11.22 4.87 -3.93
CA GLY A 53 10.60 4.87 -2.61
C GLY A 53 9.58 3.76 -2.47
N LEU A 54 9.51 3.16 -1.29
CA LEU A 54 8.54 2.12 -1.01
C LEU A 54 7.12 2.71 -0.98
N ILE A 55 6.14 1.91 -1.37
CA ILE A 55 4.72 2.24 -1.37
C ILE A 55 4.02 1.32 -0.38
N ASP A 56 3.44 1.88 0.66
CA ASP A 56 2.61 1.12 1.60
C ASP A 56 1.13 1.36 1.29
N ARG A 57 0.47 0.33 0.80
CA ARG A 57 -0.93 0.45 0.36
C ARG A 57 -1.97 0.24 1.46
N HIS A 58 -1.53 0.00 2.71
CA HIS A 58 -2.44 -0.30 3.81
C HIS A 58 -1.92 0.30 5.13
N VAL A 59 -2.30 1.56 5.40
CA VAL A 59 -1.85 2.29 6.58
C VAL A 59 -3.03 2.98 7.28
N HIS A 60 -3.18 2.74 8.57
CA HIS A 60 -4.14 3.45 9.41
C HIS A 60 -3.59 4.82 9.81
N ILE A 61 -3.51 5.77 8.86
CA ILE A 61 -2.82 7.06 9.06
C ILE A 61 -3.40 7.91 10.21
N THR A 62 -4.66 7.73 10.55
CA THR A 62 -5.32 8.35 11.72
C THR A 62 -5.20 7.50 12.99
N GLY A 63 -4.56 6.33 12.89
CA GLY A 63 -4.53 5.28 13.90
C GLY A 63 -5.74 4.37 13.83
N GLY A 64 -5.53 3.07 13.97
CA GLY A 64 -6.56 2.05 14.11
C GLY A 64 -6.91 1.78 15.58
N GLY A 65 -7.34 0.55 15.86
CA GLY A 65 -7.71 0.11 17.19
C GLY A 65 -9.14 0.47 17.57
N GLY A 66 -9.44 0.30 18.86
CA GLY A 66 -10.76 0.54 19.41
C GLY A 66 -11.53 -0.73 19.75
N GLU A 67 -11.08 -1.90 19.29
CA GLU A 67 -11.76 -3.19 19.50
C GLU A 67 -11.82 -3.62 20.98
N ALA A 68 -10.92 -3.10 21.81
CA ALA A 68 -10.94 -3.31 23.27
C ALA A 68 -11.32 -2.04 24.03
N GLY A 69 -12.16 -1.19 23.44
CA GLY A 69 -12.59 0.07 23.98
C GLY A 69 -11.62 1.23 23.69
N PHE A 70 -11.93 2.41 24.18
CA PHE A 70 -11.22 3.65 23.85
C PHE A 70 -9.73 3.64 24.23
N ILE A 71 -9.32 2.86 25.20
CA ILE A 71 -7.91 2.73 25.62
C ILE A 71 -7.04 1.99 24.61
N SER A 72 -7.64 1.24 23.67
CA SER A 72 -6.94 0.48 22.64
C SER A 72 -6.75 1.26 21.32
N ARG A 73 -7.11 2.54 21.28
CA ARG A 73 -6.96 3.38 20.09
C ARG A 73 -5.50 3.72 19.83
N ALA A 74 -5.01 3.41 18.63
CA ALA A 74 -3.70 3.82 18.18
C ALA A 74 -3.65 5.33 17.90
N ARG A 75 -2.48 5.95 18.08
CA ARG A 75 -2.26 7.35 17.69
C ARG A 75 -2.17 7.51 16.17
N PRO A 76 -2.43 8.70 15.61
CA PRO A 76 -2.09 9.00 14.23
C PRO A 76 -0.59 8.83 13.96
N ILE A 77 -0.23 8.40 12.74
CA ILE A 77 1.16 8.22 12.35
C ILE A 77 1.88 9.56 12.16
N ASP A 78 3.16 9.61 12.49
CA ASP A 78 4.01 10.75 12.18
C ASP A 78 4.70 10.59 10.81
N VAL A 79 4.91 11.72 10.10
CA VAL A 79 5.57 11.73 8.80
C VAL A 79 6.99 11.19 8.86
N GLN A 80 7.71 11.45 9.97
CA GLN A 80 9.09 10.99 10.12
C GLN A 80 9.16 9.46 10.19
N GLU A 81 8.19 8.80 10.82
CA GLU A 81 8.14 7.34 10.87
C GLU A 81 7.99 6.73 9.46
N ILE A 82 7.20 7.39 8.60
CA ILE A 82 7.01 6.98 7.19
C ILE A 82 8.33 7.11 6.43
N LEU A 83 8.98 8.27 6.53
CA LEU A 83 10.23 8.54 5.82
C LEU A 83 11.40 7.69 6.35
N ASP A 84 11.51 7.45 7.66
CA ASP A 84 12.54 6.58 8.26
C ASP A 84 12.38 5.11 7.83
N ALA A 85 11.19 4.73 7.37
CA ALA A 85 10.94 3.43 6.76
C ALA A 85 11.23 3.39 5.24
N GLY A 86 11.69 4.50 4.62
CA GLY A 86 11.92 4.58 3.17
C GLY A 86 10.65 4.62 2.33
N ILE A 87 9.53 4.90 2.96
CA ILE A 87 8.23 4.97 2.31
C ILE A 87 7.99 6.39 1.83
N THR A 88 7.64 6.56 0.58
CA THR A 88 7.34 7.85 -0.05
C THR A 88 5.88 8.00 -0.43
N THR A 89 5.15 6.88 -0.47
CA THR A 89 3.73 6.85 -0.82
C THR A 89 2.97 5.96 0.14
N VAL A 90 1.85 6.45 0.68
CA VAL A 90 0.96 5.67 1.56
C VAL A 90 -0.50 5.75 1.11
N ILE A 91 -1.23 4.66 1.31
CA ILE A 91 -2.68 4.62 1.14
C ILE A 91 -3.31 4.52 2.53
N GLY A 92 -3.90 5.64 2.96
CA GLY A 92 -4.58 5.75 4.25
C GLY A 92 -5.98 5.16 4.21
N LEU A 93 -6.39 4.51 5.31
CA LEU A 93 -7.73 3.91 5.41
C LEU A 93 -8.19 3.85 6.86
N LEU A 94 -9.49 3.64 7.04
CA LEU A 94 -10.11 3.33 8.33
C LEU A 94 -10.17 1.81 8.52
N GLY A 95 -10.15 1.38 9.77
CA GLY A 95 -10.33 -0.01 10.17
C GLY A 95 -11.73 -0.27 10.73
N THR A 96 -11.79 -1.05 11.80
CA THR A 96 -13.00 -1.40 12.56
C THR A 96 -13.72 -0.16 13.07
N ASP A 97 -12.98 0.81 13.62
CA ASP A 97 -13.53 2.06 14.12
C ASP A 97 -13.79 3.06 12.97
N GLY A 98 -14.94 2.91 12.34
CA GLY A 98 -15.52 3.89 11.43
C GLY A 98 -16.53 4.84 12.09
N TYR A 99 -16.67 4.79 13.42
CA TYR A 99 -17.65 5.56 14.19
C TYR A 99 -17.01 6.76 14.91
N THR A 100 -15.90 6.54 15.62
CA THR A 100 -15.19 7.61 16.33
C THR A 100 -14.04 8.18 15.53
N ARG A 101 -13.66 7.52 14.43
CA ARG A 101 -12.81 8.04 13.36
C ARG A 101 -13.66 8.29 12.12
N SER A 102 -13.30 9.29 11.33
CA SER A 102 -14.10 9.68 10.18
C SER A 102 -13.27 9.80 8.90
N THR A 103 -13.94 9.67 7.77
CA THR A 103 -13.35 9.96 6.46
C THR A 103 -12.87 11.41 6.33
N LYS A 104 -13.49 12.35 7.09
CA LYS A 104 -13.03 13.74 7.16
C LYS A 104 -11.68 13.85 7.86
N GLU A 105 -11.50 13.19 9.01
CA GLU A 105 -10.24 13.12 9.74
C GLU A 105 -9.16 12.44 8.88
N LEU A 106 -9.50 11.33 8.23
CA LEU A 106 -8.63 10.60 7.31
C LEU A 106 -8.14 11.49 6.17
N PHE A 107 -9.04 12.22 5.54
CA PHE A 107 -8.72 13.16 4.46
C PHE A 107 -7.83 14.32 4.94
N ALA A 108 -8.14 14.91 6.10
CA ALA A 108 -7.32 15.97 6.69
C ALA A 108 -5.90 15.49 6.99
N LYS A 109 -5.75 14.27 7.55
CA LYS A 109 -4.45 13.67 7.83
C LYS A 109 -3.68 13.37 6.53
N ALA A 110 -4.36 12.91 5.48
CA ALA A 110 -3.74 12.70 4.18
C ALA A 110 -3.20 14.02 3.59
N LYS A 111 -3.95 15.12 3.71
CA LYS A 111 -3.48 16.44 3.29
C LYS A 111 -2.26 16.92 4.08
N GLU A 112 -2.23 16.70 5.40
CA GLU A 112 -1.08 17.01 6.26
C GLU A 112 0.17 16.27 5.77
N LEU A 113 0.09 14.95 5.58
CA LEU A 113 1.21 14.12 5.13
C LEU A 113 1.69 14.53 3.74
N THR A 114 0.76 14.85 2.82
CA THR A 114 1.10 15.33 1.47
C THR A 114 1.86 16.67 1.53
N GLN A 115 1.44 17.61 2.36
CA GLN A 115 2.14 18.88 2.55
C GLN A 115 3.53 18.72 3.17
N LYS A 116 3.74 17.61 3.90
CA LYS A 116 5.04 17.24 4.47
C LYS A 116 5.91 16.39 3.53
N GLY A 117 5.46 16.16 2.29
CA GLY A 117 6.25 15.53 1.23
C GLY A 117 6.04 14.03 1.04
N VAL A 118 5.04 13.41 1.66
CA VAL A 118 4.66 12.02 1.41
C VAL A 118 3.45 11.98 0.48
N HIS A 119 3.54 11.28 -0.65
CA HIS A 119 2.36 11.05 -1.49
C HIS A 119 1.32 10.26 -0.71
N THR A 120 0.20 10.91 -0.39
CA THR A 120 -0.82 10.29 0.45
C THR A 120 -2.16 10.26 -0.27
N TYR A 121 -2.64 9.05 -0.48
CA TYR A 121 -3.96 8.75 -1.00
C TYR A 121 -4.77 8.06 0.09
N ILE A 122 -6.08 7.95 -0.10
CA ILE A 122 -6.96 7.31 0.88
C ILE A 122 -8.01 6.43 0.21
N LEU A 123 -8.62 5.57 1.02
CA LEU A 123 -9.85 4.87 0.69
C LEU A 123 -10.99 5.46 1.50
N THR A 124 -12.14 5.66 0.87
CA THR A 124 -13.38 5.94 1.61
C THR A 124 -13.95 4.65 2.22
N GLY A 125 -14.88 4.74 3.15
CA GLY A 125 -15.41 3.58 3.86
C GLY A 125 -14.55 3.17 5.06
N SER A 126 -14.94 2.04 5.63
CA SER A 126 -14.29 1.37 6.78
C SER A 126 -14.55 -0.13 6.66
N TYR A 127 -14.60 -0.88 7.77
CA TYR A 127 -15.06 -2.28 7.74
C TYR A 127 -16.56 -2.39 7.43
N ALA A 128 -17.32 -1.35 7.75
CA ALA A 128 -18.78 -1.37 7.68
C ALA A 128 -19.35 -1.18 6.26
N TYR A 129 -20.55 -1.71 6.07
CA TYR A 129 -21.42 -1.42 4.95
C TYR A 129 -22.81 -1.01 5.52
N PRO A 130 -23.49 0.02 4.98
CA PRO A 130 -23.03 0.94 3.92
C PRO A 130 -21.77 1.72 4.27
N SER A 131 -20.98 2.07 3.24
CA SER A 131 -19.68 2.73 3.42
C SER A 131 -19.82 4.15 3.98
N ASN A 132 -18.99 4.48 4.97
CA ASN A 132 -18.83 5.85 5.46
C ASN A 132 -18.10 6.70 4.41
N THR A 133 -18.73 7.77 3.92
CA THR A 133 -18.18 8.60 2.84
C THR A 133 -17.75 9.99 3.34
N LEU A 134 -16.90 10.66 2.58
CA LEU A 134 -16.50 12.04 2.84
C LEU A 134 -17.57 13.02 2.33
N THR A 135 -18.17 12.68 1.19
CA THR A 135 -19.27 13.41 0.54
C THR A 135 -20.59 12.66 0.71
N SER A 136 -21.50 12.76 -0.25
CA SER A 136 -22.83 12.16 -0.18
C SER A 136 -22.86 10.68 -0.63
N SER A 137 -21.86 10.24 -1.39
CA SER A 137 -21.82 8.88 -1.93
C SER A 137 -20.39 8.39 -2.20
N VAL A 138 -20.26 7.09 -2.38
CA VAL A 138 -18.99 6.46 -2.81
C VAL A 138 -18.54 6.99 -4.17
N GLU A 139 -19.50 7.19 -5.07
CA GLU A 139 -19.25 7.70 -6.42
C GLU A 139 -18.72 9.14 -6.37
N ASP A 140 -19.35 10.03 -5.59
CA ASP A 140 -18.91 11.40 -5.45
C ASP A 140 -17.50 11.49 -4.86
N ASP A 141 -17.22 10.66 -3.86
CA ASP A 141 -15.88 10.55 -3.26
C ASP A 141 -14.84 10.18 -4.32
N ILE A 142 -15.13 9.17 -5.16
CA ILE A 142 -14.20 8.71 -6.20
C ILE A 142 -14.10 9.72 -7.34
N VAL A 143 -15.23 10.27 -7.80
CA VAL A 143 -15.25 11.13 -9.00
C VAL A 143 -14.62 12.49 -8.73
N PHE A 144 -14.93 13.11 -7.60
CA PHE A 144 -14.56 14.51 -7.34
C PHE A 144 -13.30 14.69 -6.49
N ILE A 145 -12.76 13.62 -5.89
CA ILE A 145 -11.60 13.71 -5.02
C ILE A 145 -10.47 12.84 -5.52
N ASP A 146 -9.47 13.46 -6.15
CA ASP A 146 -8.33 12.78 -6.79
C ASP A 146 -7.57 11.83 -5.86
N SER A 147 -7.46 12.19 -4.58
CA SER A 147 -6.74 11.38 -3.59
C SER A 147 -7.53 10.19 -3.05
N ILE A 148 -8.80 10.01 -3.43
CA ILE A 148 -9.58 8.81 -3.07
C ILE A 148 -9.46 7.78 -4.19
N LEU A 149 -8.80 6.63 -3.89
CA LEU A 149 -8.48 5.57 -4.84
C LEU A 149 -9.43 4.37 -4.75
N GLY A 150 -10.53 4.49 -4.02
CA GLY A 150 -11.48 3.40 -3.90
C GLY A 150 -12.13 3.32 -2.52
N VAL A 151 -12.57 2.12 -2.18
CA VAL A 151 -13.37 1.86 -0.98
C VAL A 151 -12.71 0.79 -0.13
N LYS A 152 -12.79 0.96 1.19
CA LYS A 152 -12.46 -0.06 2.19
C LYS A 152 -13.72 -0.80 2.63
N LEU A 153 -13.60 -2.13 2.78
CA LEU A 153 -14.63 -3.02 3.30
C LEU A 153 -13.97 -4.16 4.09
N ALA A 154 -14.70 -4.82 4.99
CA ALA A 154 -14.30 -6.09 5.58
C ALA A 154 -15.25 -7.21 5.14
N LEU A 155 -14.68 -8.39 4.83
CA LEU A 155 -15.39 -9.63 4.55
C LEU A 155 -14.81 -10.77 5.38
N SER A 156 -15.62 -11.77 5.65
CA SER A 156 -15.23 -12.98 6.38
C SER A 156 -14.55 -12.69 7.72
N ASP A 157 -15.04 -11.67 8.40
CA ASP A 157 -14.56 -11.19 9.69
C ASP A 157 -15.74 -10.92 10.63
N HIS A 158 -15.63 -11.35 11.90
CA HIS A 158 -16.67 -11.16 12.91
C HIS A 158 -17.03 -9.68 13.15
N ARG A 159 -16.18 -8.72 12.69
CA ARG A 159 -16.42 -7.28 12.75
C ARG A 159 -16.98 -6.72 11.44
N SER A 160 -17.20 -7.58 10.44
CA SER A 160 -17.78 -7.17 9.15
C SER A 160 -19.27 -6.95 9.26
N SER A 161 -19.86 -6.30 8.26
CA SER A 161 -21.33 -6.13 8.16
C SER A 161 -22.02 -7.36 7.60
N HIS A 162 -21.32 -8.46 7.30
CA HIS A 162 -21.88 -9.70 6.73
C HIS A 162 -22.80 -9.44 5.55
N ILE A 163 -22.32 -8.64 4.59
CA ILE A 163 -23.09 -8.24 3.41
C ILE A 163 -23.44 -9.44 2.53
N THR A 164 -24.55 -9.33 1.81
CA THR A 164 -24.97 -10.30 0.81
C THR A 164 -24.15 -10.17 -0.48
N GLU A 165 -24.25 -11.19 -1.33
CA GLU A 165 -23.65 -11.19 -2.66
C GLU A 165 -24.15 -10.01 -3.52
N ASP A 166 -25.45 -9.72 -3.49
CA ASP A 166 -26.03 -8.62 -4.26
C ASP A 166 -25.56 -7.25 -3.78
N GLU A 167 -25.36 -7.07 -2.47
CA GLU A 167 -24.79 -5.85 -1.90
C GLU A 167 -23.32 -5.67 -2.32
N LEU A 168 -22.52 -6.74 -2.34
CA LEU A 168 -21.15 -6.69 -2.83
C LEU A 168 -21.10 -6.32 -4.31
N ILE A 169 -21.94 -6.96 -5.15
CA ILE A 169 -22.07 -6.66 -6.57
C ILE A 169 -22.49 -5.19 -6.77
N HIS A 170 -23.47 -4.73 -6.02
CA HIS A 170 -23.94 -3.35 -6.10
C HIS A 170 -22.83 -2.34 -5.77
N LEU A 171 -22.09 -2.55 -4.66
CA LEU A 171 -20.97 -1.71 -4.28
C LEU A 171 -19.87 -1.71 -5.35
N ALA A 172 -19.48 -2.89 -5.82
CA ALA A 172 -18.43 -3.05 -6.84
C ALA A 172 -18.83 -2.37 -8.17
N SER A 173 -20.10 -2.48 -8.59
CA SER A 173 -20.61 -1.82 -9.79
C SER A 173 -20.57 -0.29 -9.69
N ARG A 174 -20.89 0.26 -8.53
CA ARG A 174 -20.82 1.71 -8.25
C ARG A 174 -19.37 2.20 -8.31
N ILE A 175 -18.44 1.48 -7.68
CA ILE A 175 -17.00 1.81 -7.75
C ILE A 175 -16.50 1.76 -9.19
N ARG A 176 -16.87 0.72 -9.96
CA ARG A 176 -16.50 0.58 -11.38
C ARG A 176 -16.99 1.77 -12.21
N THR A 177 -18.26 2.14 -12.06
CA THR A 177 -18.85 3.27 -12.79
C THR A 177 -18.15 4.57 -12.46
N ALA A 178 -17.94 4.86 -11.17
CA ALA A 178 -17.22 6.04 -10.71
C ALA A 178 -15.77 6.08 -11.22
N SER A 179 -15.08 4.94 -11.24
CA SER A 179 -13.72 4.79 -11.79
C SER A 179 -13.66 5.16 -13.27
N LEU A 180 -14.62 4.69 -14.06
CA LEU A 180 -14.72 5.01 -15.50
C LEU A 180 -14.99 6.50 -15.73
N ILE A 181 -15.92 7.10 -14.99
CA ILE A 181 -16.26 8.53 -15.10
C ILE A 181 -15.06 9.40 -14.70
N ALA A 182 -14.39 9.04 -13.59
CA ALA A 182 -13.23 9.78 -13.09
C ALA A 182 -11.98 9.63 -13.96
N GLY A 183 -11.93 8.65 -14.88
CA GLY A 183 -10.76 8.33 -15.69
C GLY A 183 -9.56 7.88 -14.85
N LYS A 184 -9.79 7.35 -13.63
CA LYS A 184 -8.76 6.83 -12.73
C LYS A 184 -9.12 5.41 -12.26
N GLN A 185 -8.10 4.64 -11.88
CA GLN A 185 -8.31 3.33 -11.30
C GLN A 185 -8.79 3.48 -9.86
N ALA A 186 -9.95 2.89 -9.55
CA ALA A 186 -10.48 2.81 -8.20
C ALA A 186 -10.78 1.35 -7.86
N ASN A 187 -10.45 0.96 -6.63
CA ASN A 187 -10.48 -0.42 -6.17
C ASN A 187 -11.38 -0.60 -4.93
N LEU A 188 -11.86 -1.82 -4.73
CA LEU A 188 -12.45 -2.27 -3.49
C LEU A 188 -11.39 -3.05 -2.70
N THR A 189 -10.77 -2.39 -1.72
CA THR A 189 -9.81 -3.03 -0.81
C THR A 189 -10.56 -3.74 0.31
N ILE A 190 -10.36 -5.04 0.41
CA ILE A 190 -11.13 -5.92 1.29
C ILE A 190 -10.22 -6.46 2.39
N HIS A 191 -10.50 -6.06 3.65
CA HIS A 191 -9.95 -6.73 4.81
C HIS A 191 -10.53 -8.15 4.89
N MET A 192 -9.67 -9.15 4.84
CA MET A 192 -10.07 -10.55 4.99
C MET A 192 -9.87 -10.99 6.43
N GLY A 193 -10.95 -11.51 7.03
CA GLY A 193 -10.92 -12.08 8.37
C GLY A 193 -10.62 -13.58 8.38
N ASP A 194 -10.98 -14.23 9.50
CA ASP A 194 -10.69 -15.65 9.79
C ASP A 194 -11.89 -16.57 9.60
N GLU A 195 -13.03 -16.05 9.08
CA GLU A 195 -14.21 -16.87 8.87
C GLU A 195 -14.03 -17.86 7.70
N LYS A 196 -14.72 -18.98 7.78
CA LYS A 196 -14.58 -20.12 6.87
C LYS A 196 -14.91 -19.82 5.41
N GLN A 197 -15.68 -18.77 5.15
CA GLN A 197 -16.10 -18.38 3.80
C GLN A 197 -14.96 -17.77 2.97
N ALA A 198 -13.91 -17.27 3.63
CA ALA A 198 -12.74 -16.68 2.99
C ALA A 198 -13.11 -15.78 1.78
N LEU A 199 -12.68 -16.09 0.55
CA LEU A 199 -12.98 -15.33 -0.67
C LEU A 199 -14.25 -15.80 -1.40
N GLU A 200 -15.03 -16.73 -0.86
CA GLU A 200 -16.19 -17.32 -1.53
C GLU A 200 -17.17 -16.25 -2.08
N LEU A 201 -17.46 -15.22 -1.27
CA LEU A 201 -18.37 -14.15 -1.68
C LEU A 201 -17.83 -13.34 -2.86
N VAL A 202 -16.51 -13.14 -2.91
CA VAL A 202 -15.84 -12.44 -4.03
C VAL A 202 -15.91 -13.29 -5.30
N PHE A 203 -15.65 -14.59 -5.21
CA PHE A 203 -15.77 -15.50 -6.36
C PHE A 203 -17.19 -15.54 -6.90
N LYS A 204 -18.21 -15.64 -6.04
CA LYS A 204 -19.62 -15.58 -6.44
C LYS A 204 -19.97 -14.27 -7.15
N ALA A 205 -19.49 -13.13 -6.61
CA ALA A 205 -19.74 -11.84 -7.23
C ALA A 205 -19.11 -11.72 -8.63
N ILE A 206 -17.90 -12.24 -8.82
CA ILE A 206 -17.22 -12.27 -10.12
C ILE A 206 -17.95 -13.19 -11.10
N GLU A 207 -18.41 -14.35 -10.65
CA GLU A 207 -19.11 -15.32 -11.50
C GLU A 207 -20.50 -14.79 -11.93
N LYS A 208 -21.23 -14.16 -11.02
CA LYS A 208 -22.61 -13.68 -11.27
C LYS A 208 -22.68 -12.41 -12.07
N ALA A 209 -21.73 -11.50 -11.89
CA ALA A 209 -21.72 -10.20 -12.52
C ALA A 209 -20.42 -10.00 -13.29
N ASP A 210 -20.50 -9.39 -14.47
CA ASP A 210 -19.34 -9.10 -15.33
C ASP A 210 -18.48 -7.93 -14.76
N ILE A 211 -18.00 -8.14 -13.52
CA ILE A 211 -17.12 -7.20 -12.81
C ILE A 211 -15.68 -7.67 -12.94
N PRO A 212 -14.75 -6.81 -13.39
CA PRO A 212 -13.35 -7.18 -13.49
C PRO A 212 -12.78 -7.63 -12.15
N ILE A 213 -12.12 -8.78 -12.12
CA ILE A 213 -11.45 -9.32 -10.93
C ILE A 213 -10.45 -8.31 -10.33
N SER A 214 -9.82 -7.49 -11.17
CA SER A 214 -8.87 -6.45 -10.77
C SER A 214 -9.48 -5.36 -9.89
N LEU A 215 -10.82 -5.24 -9.84
CA LEU A 215 -11.49 -4.30 -8.93
C LEU A 215 -11.37 -4.72 -7.48
N PHE A 216 -11.37 -6.03 -7.21
CA PHE A 216 -11.29 -6.58 -5.87
C PHE A 216 -9.84 -6.73 -5.43
N GLN A 217 -9.52 -6.20 -4.24
CA GLN A 217 -8.16 -6.16 -3.70
C GLN A 217 -8.15 -6.72 -2.27
N PRO A 218 -8.21 -8.07 -2.13
CA PRO A 218 -8.16 -8.70 -0.82
C PRO A 218 -6.78 -8.47 -0.17
N THR A 219 -6.79 -8.11 1.11
CA THR A 219 -5.60 -7.97 1.96
C THR A 219 -5.62 -8.96 3.12
N HIS A 220 -4.49 -9.11 3.80
CA HIS A 220 -4.27 -10.11 4.86
C HIS A 220 -4.40 -11.56 4.34
N CYS A 221 -4.10 -11.78 3.07
CA CYS A 221 -4.35 -13.06 2.40
C CYS A 221 -3.54 -14.24 2.97
N SER A 222 -2.53 -13.98 3.78
CA SER A 222 -1.72 -15.00 4.48
C SER A 222 -2.18 -15.30 5.91
N ARG A 223 -3.35 -14.77 6.33
CA ARG A 223 -3.82 -14.84 7.70
C ARG A 223 -4.04 -16.27 8.19
N ASN A 224 -4.60 -17.14 7.34
CA ASN A 224 -4.73 -18.57 7.61
C ASN A 224 -4.54 -19.41 6.34
N PRO A 225 -4.25 -20.72 6.46
CA PRO A 225 -3.96 -21.57 5.30
C PRO A 225 -5.11 -21.67 4.28
N HIS A 226 -6.36 -21.73 4.75
CA HIS A 226 -7.53 -21.83 3.85
C HIS A 226 -7.68 -20.56 2.99
N LEU A 227 -7.63 -19.39 3.61
CA LEU A 227 -7.67 -18.11 2.89
C LEU A 227 -6.50 -18.00 1.90
N PHE A 228 -5.31 -18.49 2.28
CA PHE A 228 -4.16 -18.41 1.39
C PHE A 228 -4.30 -19.31 0.16
N GLU A 229 -4.88 -20.51 0.28
CA GLU A 229 -5.19 -21.37 -0.88
C GLU A 229 -6.16 -20.69 -1.84
N GLU A 230 -7.21 -20.03 -1.32
CA GLU A 230 -8.13 -19.27 -2.16
C GLU A 230 -7.47 -18.02 -2.77
N ALA A 231 -6.56 -17.38 -2.06
CA ALA A 231 -5.78 -16.25 -2.56
C ALA A 231 -4.86 -16.66 -3.72
N LYS A 232 -4.25 -17.85 -3.68
CA LYS A 232 -3.49 -18.40 -4.82
C LYS A 232 -4.40 -18.58 -6.04
N ARG A 233 -5.56 -19.23 -5.85
CA ARG A 233 -6.56 -19.36 -6.92
C ARG A 233 -6.98 -18.00 -7.49
N PHE A 234 -7.14 -16.99 -6.64
CA PHE A 234 -7.48 -15.65 -7.06
C PHE A 234 -6.38 -15.02 -7.94
N THR A 235 -5.10 -15.25 -7.61
CA THR A 235 -3.99 -14.77 -8.47
C THR A 235 -3.92 -15.53 -9.80
N ASP A 236 -4.20 -16.83 -9.83
CA ASP A 236 -4.25 -17.63 -11.05
C ASP A 236 -5.35 -17.16 -12.01
N MET A 237 -6.44 -16.62 -11.48
CA MET A 237 -7.51 -15.97 -12.25
C MET A 237 -7.16 -14.55 -12.70
N GLY A 238 -5.97 -14.02 -12.36
CA GLY A 238 -5.49 -12.69 -12.72
C GLY A 238 -5.78 -11.59 -11.69
N GLY A 239 -6.35 -11.94 -10.54
CA GLY A 239 -6.54 -11.03 -9.41
C GLY A 239 -5.24 -10.66 -8.72
N THR A 240 -5.23 -9.58 -7.96
CA THR A 240 -4.08 -9.16 -7.15
C THR A 240 -4.41 -9.31 -5.68
N ILE A 241 -3.49 -9.90 -4.93
CA ILE A 241 -3.61 -10.07 -3.48
C ILE A 241 -2.60 -9.20 -2.74
N ASP A 242 -2.89 -8.92 -1.47
CA ASP A 242 -2.00 -8.21 -0.59
C ASP A 242 -1.66 -9.07 0.63
N ILE A 243 -0.38 -9.17 0.94
CA ILE A 243 0.14 -9.91 2.09
C ILE A 243 0.59 -8.89 3.13
N THR A 244 0.08 -9.00 4.33
CA THR A 244 0.53 -8.17 5.45
C THR A 244 1.83 -8.72 6.02
N CYS A 245 2.81 -7.84 6.22
CA CYS A 245 4.12 -8.23 6.74
C CYS A 245 4.27 -7.86 8.23
N ASP A 246 4.97 -8.73 8.95
CA ASP A 246 5.37 -8.52 10.36
C ASP A 246 6.83 -8.04 10.49
N GLY A 247 7.54 -7.88 9.37
CA GLY A 247 8.95 -7.52 9.34
C GLY A 247 9.89 -8.63 9.83
N ASN A 248 9.48 -9.87 9.68
CA ASN A 248 10.21 -11.06 10.15
C ASN A 248 10.51 -12.06 9.03
N GLY A 249 10.23 -11.72 7.77
CA GLY A 249 10.50 -12.54 6.60
C GLY A 249 9.49 -13.65 6.32
N LYS A 250 8.40 -13.75 7.07
CA LYS A 250 7.38 -14.80 6.83
C LYS A 250 6.74 -14.71 5.45
N THR A 251 6.68 -13.52 4.85
CA THR A 251 6.09 -13.34 3.50
C THR A 251 6.82 -14.14 2.45
N LEU A 252 8.11 -14.42 2.64
CA LEU A 252 8.93 -15.26 1.76
C LEU A 252 8.26 -16.61 1.48
N SER A 253 7.83 -17.32 2.53
CA SER A 253 7.22 -18.64 2.41
C SER A 253 5.90 -18.64 1.64
N TYR A 254 5.18 -17.53 1.66
CA TYR A 254 3.95 -17.34 0.88
C TYR A 254 4.25 -17.01 -0.58
N ILE A 255 5.19 -16.08 -0.81
CA ILE A 255 5.60 -15.67 -2.18
C ILE A 255 6.11 -16.86 -2.99
N GLN A 256 6.91 -17.74 -2.38
CA GLN A 256 7.47 -18.92 -3.03
C GLN A 256 6.41 -19.93 -3.51
N GLN A 257 5.18 -19.86 -3.00
CA GLN A 257 4.06 -20.73 -3.38
C GLN A 257 3.16 -20.11 -4.47
N ILE A 258 3.42 -18.86 -4.89
CA ILE A 258 2.60 -18.14 -5.88
C ILE A 258 3.36 -18.12 -7.21
N GLN A 259 2.71 -18.55 -8.28
CA GLN A 259 3.30 -18.57 -9.62
C GLN A 259 3.40 -17.17 -10.22
N ASN A 260 2.33 -16.39 -10.11
CA ASN A 260 2.23 -15.03 -10.66
C ASN A 260 2.56 -13.97 -9.62
N THR A 261 3.84 -13.78 -9.34
CA THR A 261 4.32 -12.86 -8.30
C THR A 261 4.07 -11.38 -8.62
N GLU A 262 3.82 -11.01 -9.88
CA GLU A 262 3.40 -9.65 -10.26
C GLU A 262 2.00 -9.30 -9.74
N LYS A 263 1.22 -10.29 -9.31
CA LYS A 263 -0.09 -10.14 -8.68
C LYS A 263 -0.03 -10.12 -7.16
N VAL A 264 1.16 -9.96 -6.59
CA VAL A 264 1.36 -9.88 -5.14
C VAL A 264 1.88 -8.50 -4.77
N THR A 265 1.27 -7.92 -3.75
CA THR A 265 1.76 -6.73 -3.04
C THR A 265 1.99 -7.06 -1.57
N ILE A 266 2.86 -6.27 -0.93
CA ILE A 266 3.12 -6.38 0.50
C ILE A 266 2.83 -5.04 1.15
N SER A 267 2.11 -5.06 2.28
CA SER A 267 1.80 -3.88 3.07
C SER A 267 2.07 -4.11 4.55
N SER A 268 2.20 -3.03 5.32
CA SER A 268 2.53 -3.13 6.74
C SER A 268 1.32 -3.30 7.66
N ASP A 269 0.14 -2.84 7.25
CA ASP A 269 -1.00 -2.63 8.16
C ASP A 269 -0.64 -1.69 9.32
N ALA A 270 0.22 -0.69 9.05
CA ALA A 270 0.78 0.18 10.07
C ALA A 270 -0.29 0.97 10.81
N GLN A 271 -0.05 1.17 12.12
CA GLN A 271 -0.99 1.77 13.08
C GLN A 271 -2.33 1.01 13.19
N GLY A 272 -2.47 -0.15 12.53
CA GLY A 272 -3.51 -1.13 12.82
C GLY A 272 -3.24 -1.80 14.16
N SER A 273 -4.30 -2.23 14.84
CA SER A 273 -4.19 -3.00 16.08
C SER A 273 -4.25 -4.50 15.78
N TRP A 274 -3.53 -5.24 16.58
CA TRP A 274 -3.72 -6.67 16.69
C TRP A 274 -4.04 -7.04 18.14
N SER A 275 -4.85 -8.08 18.33
CA SER A 275 -5.25 -8.53 19.64
C SER A 275 -5.10 -10.04 19.76
N THR A 276 -4.68 -10.50 20.92
CA THR A 276 -4.79 -11.90 21.32
C THR A 276 -5.86 -12.01 22.40
N TYR A 277 -6.50 -13.17 22.48
CA TYR A 277 -7.64 -13.38 23.37
C TYR A 277 -7.37 -14.54 24.34
N ASN A 278 -7.95 -14.44 25.52
CA ASN A 278 -8.04 -15.55 26.48
C ASN A 278 -9.12 -16.53 26.03
N GLU A 279 -9.18 -17.70 26.68
CA GLU A 279 -10.19 -18.74 26.39
C GLU A 279 -11.64 -18.26 26.64
N ASP A 280 -11.82 -17.31 27.53
CA ASP A 280 -13.12 -16.69 27.83
C ASP A 280 -13.53 -15.57 26.86
N GLY A 281 -12.71 -15.31 25.81
CA GLY A 281 -12.94 -14.26 24.83
C GLY A 281 -12.54 -12.87 25.29
N SER A 282 -12.01 -12.69 26.49
CA SER A 282 -11.43 -11.41 26.94
C SER A 282 -10.11 -11.14 26.26
N VAL A 283 -9.80 -9.86 26.03
CA VAL A 283 -8.54 -9.46 25.41
C VAL A 283 -7.37 -9.76 26.35
N LYS A 284 -6.40 -10.53 25.85
CA LYS A 284 -5.17 -10.87 26.58
C LYS A 284 -4.07 -9.84 26.34
N GLU A 285 -3.88 -9.45 25.09
CA GLU A 285 -2.84 -8.53 24.67
C GLU A 285 -3.29 -7.73 23.47
N ILE A 286 -2.89 -6.47 23.40
CA ILE A 286 -3.10 -5.60 22.25
C ILE A 286 -1.77 -4.99 21.87
N GLY A 287 -1.47 -4.98 20.58
CA GLY A 287 -0.33 -4.26 20.02
C GLY A 287 -0.73 -3.39 18.84
N ILE A 288 0.20 -2.54 18.44
CA ILE A 288 0.07 -1.66 17.28
C ILE A 288 1.17 -2.05 16.31
N THR A 289 0.82 -2.25 15.04
CA THR A 289 1.76 -2.60 13.99
C THR A 289 2.61 -1.39 13.61
N PRO A 290 3.94 -1.46 13.72
CA PRO A 290 4.81 -0.35 13.34
C PRO A 290 5.04 -0.32 11.83
N ILE A 291 5.06 0.88 11.23
CA ILE A 291 5.31 1.06 9.78
C ILE A 291 6.72 0.57 9.37
N SER A 292 7.66 0.55 10.29
CA SER A 292 9.01 0.01 10.06
C SER A 292 9.04 -1.47 9.67
N ASN A 293 7.94 -2.21 9.87
CA ASN A 293 7.84 -3.60 9.42
C ASN A 293 7.98 -3.71 7.90
N LEU A 294 7.48 -2.75 7.12
CA LEU A 294 7.63 -2.77 5.66
C LEU A 294 9.11 -2.72 5.25
N LYS A 295 9.90 -1.81 5.84
CA LYS A 295 11.34 -1.74 5.59
C LYS A 295 12.07 -3.01 6.00
N LYS A 296 11.76 -3.56 7.17
CA LYS A 296 12.38 -4.81 7.66
C LYS A 296 12.09 -5.97 6.71
N GLU A 297 10.84 -6.09 6.27
CA GLU A 297 10.42 -7.13 5.33
C GLU A 297 11.12 -6.97 3.98
N PHE A 298 11.20 -5.74 3.46
CA PHE A 298 11.95 -5.45 2.24
C PHE A 298 13.44 -5.87 2.39
N ILE A 299 14.10 -5.51 3.49
CA ILE A 299 15.49 -5.88 3.76
C ILE A 299 15.63 -7.41 3.81
N TYR A 300 14.69 -8.10 4.44
CA TYR A 300 14.69 -9.56 4.51
C TYR A 300 14.58 -10.16 3.11
N LEU A 301 13.57 -9.79 2.34
CA LEU A 301 13.35 -10.33 1.00
C LEU A 301 14.49 -9.99 0.03
N LYS A 302 15.08 -8.79 0.09
CA LYS A 302 16.19 -8.45 -0.78
C LYS A 302 17.48 -9.23 -0.46
N ASN A 303 17.65 -9.65 0.79
CA ASN A 303 18.78 -10.50 1.17
C ASN A 303 18.64 -11.92 0.61
N GLU A 304 17.40 -12.40 0.48
CA GLU A 304 17.09 -13.73 -0.07
C GLU A 304 17.00 -13.73 -1.60
N PHE A 305 16.34 -12.74 -2.19
CA PHE A 305 16.03 -12.68 -3.63
C PHE A 305 16.85 -11.69 -4.45
N GLY A 306 17.59 -10.78 -3.80
CA GLY A 306 18.17 -9.59 -4.42
C GLY A 306 17.18 -8.46 -4.62
N TYR A 307 17.71 -7.25 -4.91
CA TYR A 307 16.90 -6.04 -5.08
C TYR A 307 15.86 -6.16 -6.20
N GLU A 308 16.24 -6.69 -7.36
CA GLU A 308 15.40 -6.75 -8.56
C GLU A 308 14.12 -7.57 -8.34
N ASN A 309 14.23 -8.64 -7.54
CA ASN A 309 13.12 -9.54 -7.27
C ASN A 309 12.30 -9.13 -6.04
N ALA A 310 12.90 -8.42 -5.08
CA ALA A 310 12.21 -7.96 -3.88
C ALA A 310 11.45 -6.64 -4.08
N LEU A 311 12.06 -5.65 -4.75
CA LEU A 311 11.48 -4.32 -4.95
C LEU A 311 10.06 -4.33 -5.55
N PRO A 312 9.74 -5.17 -6.54
CA PRO A 312 8.42 -5.15 -7.16
C PRO A 312 7.26 -5.24 -6.18
N PHE A 313 7.36 -6.03 -5.13
CA PHE A 313 6.29 -6.23 -4.14
C PHE A 313 5.94 -4.96 -3.34
N PHE A 314 6.88 -4.03 -3.24
CA PHE A 314 6.77 -2.79 -2.47
C PHE A 314 6.72 -1.54 -3.35
N THR A 315 6.82 -1.68 -4.67
CA THR A 315 6.95 -0.55 -5.60
C THR A 315 6.11 -0.76 -6.86
N LYS A 316 6.66 -1.39 -7.90
CA LYS A 316 6.06 -1.56 -9.24
C LYS A 316 4.71 -2.28 -9.21
N ASN A 317 4.59 -3.39 -8.46
CA ASN A 317 3.32 -4.12 -8.37
C ASN A 317 2.25 -3.27 -7.70
N VAL A 318 2.61 -2.57 -6.60
CA VAL A 318 1.69 -1.67 -5.89
C VAL A 318 1.27 -0.52 -6.79
N ALA A 319 2.22 0.11 -7.49
CA ALA A 319 1.93 1.20 -8.42
C ALA A 319 0.98 0.75 -9.54
N ASN A 320 1.20 -0.44 -10.10
CA ASN A 320 0.36 -1.00 -11.17
C ASN A 320 -1.08 -1.22 -10.70
N VAL A 321 -1.27 -1.82 -9.52
CA VAL A 321 -2.61 -2.11 -8.99
C VAL A 321 -3.38 -0.85 -8.59
N LEU A 322 -2.67 0.23 -8.24
CA LEU A 322 -3.26 1.52 -7.91
C LEU A 322 -3.38 2.47 -9.13
N GLY A 323 -2.91 2.03 -10.30
CA GLY A 323 -2.97 2.81 -11.54
C GLY A 323 -2.00 4.00 -11.60
N PHE A 324 -0.96 4.01 -10.77
CA PHE A 324 0.05 5.07 -10.79
C PHE A 324 0.91 4.99 -12.05
N LYS A 325 1.11 6.13 -12.70
CA LYS A 325 1.85 6.20 -13.98
C LYS A 325 3.30 6.66 -13.82
N ARG A 326 3.65 7.31 -12.70
CA ARG A 326 4.95 7.96 -12.51
C ARG A 326 5.55 7.70 -11.12
N ILE A 327 5.08 6.69 -10.40
CA ILE A 327 5.54 6.29 -9.07
C ILE A 327 5.98 4.83 -9.13
N GLY A 328 6.86 4.40 -8.24
CA GLY A 328 7.26 3.00 -8.05
C GLY A 328 8.39 2.51 -8.96
N GLN A 329 9.03 3.40 -9.73
CA GLN A 329 10.19 3.08 -10.56
C GLN A 329 11.20 4.24 -10.60
N VAL A 330 12.48 3.92 -10.81
CA VAL A 330 13.51 4.92 -11.15
C VAL A 330 13.59 5.02 -12.67
N LYS A 331 12.89 5.99 -13.24
CA LYS A 331 12.76 6.15 -14.69
C LYS A 331 12.64 7.63 -15.05
N GLU A 332 13.23 8.04 -16.17
CA GLU A 332 13.09 9.41 -16.70
C GLU A 332 11.62 9.79 -16.87
N GLY A 333 11.26 10.99 -16.43
CA GLY A 333 9.89 11.52 -16.42
C GLY A 333 9.04 11.08 -15.23
N PHE A 334 9.51 10.14 -14.40
CA PHE A 334 8.84 9.72 -13.15
C PHE A 334 9.09 10.73 -12.03
N ASP A 335 8.23 10.71 -11.03
CA ASP A 335 8.39 11.53 -9.83
C ASP A 335 9.64 11.07 -9.06
N CYS A 336 10.35 12.01 -8.41
CA CYS A 336 11.64 11.74 -7.76
C CYS A 336 11.47 11.15 -6.34
N ASP A 337 10.59 10.17 -6.20
CA ASP A 337 10.38 9.42 -4.98
C ASP A 337 11.43 8.33 -4.86
N LEU A 338 12.54 8.65 -4.19
CA LEU A 338 13.75 7.85 -4.22
C LEU A 338 14.31 7.62 -2.82
N VAL A 339 14.94 6.47 -2.62
CA VAL A 339 15.67 6.15 -1.39
C VAL A 339 17.12 5.81 -1.72
N ILE A 340 18.02 6.47 -1.03
CA ILE A 340 19.46 6.18 -1.07
C ILE A 340 19.80 5.30 0.13
N TRP A 341 20.33 4.12 -0.15
CA TRP A 341 20.75 3.13 0.83
C TRP A 341 22.26 3.00 0.87
N LYS A 342 22.81 2.78 2.06
CA LYS A 342 24.14 2.24 2.24
C LYS A 342 24.03 1.01 3.10
N GLU A 343 24.34 -0.14 2.54
CA GLU A 343 23.98 -1.43 3.13
C GLU A 343 22.46 -1.50 3.40
N ASP A 344 22.03 -1.78 4.63
CA ASP A 344 20.61 -1.84 5.05
C ASP A 344 20.12 -0.54 5.70
N GLN A 345 20.93 0.54 5.64
CA GLN A 345 20.59 1.81 6.25
C GLN A 345 20.17 2.86 5.22
N ILE A 346 19.05 3.52 5.47
CA ILE A 346 18.60 4.66 4.69
C ILE A 346 19.51 5.85 4.99
N GLN A 347 20.19 6.37 3.98
CA GLN A 347 21.00 7.56 4.07
C GLN A 347 20.17 8.82 3.76
N LYS A 348 19.27 8.72 2.81
CA LYS A 348 18.43 9.84 2.38
C LYS A 348 17.17 9.34 1.70
N VAL A 349 16.06 9.99 2.02
CA VAL A 349 14.80 9.89 1.26
C VAL A 349 14.62 11.18 0.49
N ILE A 350 14.34 11.08 -0.79
CA ILE A 350 14.06 12.21 -1.68
C ILE A 350 12.60 12.08 -2.10
N THR A 351 11.82 13.11 -1.80
CA THR A 351 10.40 13.17 -2.15
C THR A 351 10.08 14.53 -2.78
N LYS A 352 8.93 14.65 -3.38
CA LYS A 352 8.38 15.90 -3.83
C LYS A 352 8.15 16.82 -2.63
N LYS A 353 8.82 17.96 -2.62
CA LYS A 353 8.56 19.06 -1.66
C LYS A 353 7.59 20.05 -2.26
#